data_b832079e446da11675f965504f4b166c
#
_entry.id   b832079e446da11675f965504f4b166c
#
_cell.length_a   1.000
_cell.length_b   1.000
_cell.length_c   1.000
_cell.angle_alpha   90.00
_cell.angle_beta   90.00
_cell.angle_gamma   90.00
#
_symmetry.space_group_name_H-M   'P 1'
#
loop_
_entity.id
_entity.type
_entity.pdbx_description
1 polymer ?
#
loop_
_entity_poly.entity_id
_entity_poly.type
_entity_poly.pdbx_seq_one_letter_code
_entity_poly.pdbx_strand_id
1 'polypeptide(L)'
;VEFEEKPEHPKSNLASMGIYIFNWKQLRKMLVADMDDPNSNHDFGKDIIPAMLAENKRLYAWKFKGYWKDVGTVDSLWEANMDLLSKNNELDLNDPNWKIYTEDVATVPHYIGPNGKVDNAYINQGCVIDGEINNSVLFTNVEVSKNAKVNDSVLLPDVEVGEGAVIHRAIVMQGVKIDAGAVVGDPNSEEIELIS
;
A
#
# COMPACT_ATOMS: atom_id res chain seq x y z
N VAL A 1 -3.73 -29.37 6.94
CA VAL A 1 -4.51 -28.12 6.73
C VAL A 1 -5.55 -28.33 5.67
N GLU A 2 -6.63 -27.59 5.75
CA GLU A 2 -7.63 -27.40 4.71
C GLU A 2 -7.38 -26.06 4.05
N PHE A 3 -7.60 -25.94 2.74
CA PHE A 3 -7.42 -24.70 2.01
C PHE A 3 -8.54 -24.58 0.97
N GLU A 4 -9.20 -23.43 0.95
CA GLU A 4 -10.24 -23.08 -0.02
C GLU A 4 -9.94 -21.68 -0.55
N GLU A 5 -9.88 -21.50 -1.87
CA GLU A 5 -9.63 -20.21 -2.49
C GLU A 5 -10.91 -19.39 -2.59
N LYS A 6 -10.94 -18.24 -1.93
CA LYS A 6 -12.05 -17.25 -1.93
C LYS A 6 -13.44 -17.87 -1.78
N PRO A 7 -13.69 -18.69 -0.72
CA PRO A 7 -15.00 -19.32 -0.52
C PRO A 7 -16.06 -18.25 -0.19
N GLU A 8 -17.29 -18.43 -0.70
CA GLU A 8 -18.42 -17.54 -0.36
C GLU A 8 -18.75 -17.58 1.14
N HIS A 9 -18.55 -18.74 1.77
CA HIS A 9 -18.80 -18.95 3.20
C HIS A 9 -17.55 -19.53 3.87
N PRO A 10 -16.59 -18.68 4.28
CA PRO A 10 -15.35 -19.16 4.87
C PRO A 10 -15.59 -19.85 6.22
N LYS A 11 -14.94 -20.99 6.43
CA LYS A 11 -15.03 -21.78 7.69
C LYS A 11 -14.23 -21.18 8.83
N SER A 12 -13.35 -20.22 8.56
CA SER A 12 -12.53 -19.53 9.55
C SER A 12 -12.20 -18.12 9.10
N ASN A 13 -11.64 -17.32 10.01
CA ASN A 13 -11.10 -15.99 9.69
C ASN A 13 -9.59 -16.01 9.35
N LEU A 14 -9.03 -17.19 9.08
CA LEU A 14 -7.64 -17.31 8.65
C LEU A 14 -7.57 -17.16 7.13
N ALA A 15 -6.91 -16.09 6.68
CA ALA A 15 -6.66 -15.85 5.26
C ALA A 15 -5.19 -16.18 4.92
N SER A 16 -4.96 -16.63 3.69
CA SER A 16 -3.60 -16.77 3.16
C SER A 16 -3.02 -15.39 2.87
N MET A 17 -1.80 -15.14 3.32
CA MET A 17 -1.04 -13.94 3.00
C MET A 17 -0.39 -14.00 1.61
N GLY A 18 -0.58 -15.07 0.84
CA GLY A 18 0.10 -15.27 -0.42
C GLY A 18 1.61 -15.56 -0.30
N ILE A 19 2.09 -15.83 0.90
CA ILE A 19 3.52 -16.09 1.17
C ILE A 19 3.70 -17.58 1.45
N TYR A 20 4.50 -18.25 0.62
CA TYR A 20 4.68 -19.69 0.67
C TYR A 20 6.14 -20.08 0.66
N ILE A 21 6.46 -21.16 1.40
CA ILE A 21 7.77 -21.79 1.40
C ILE A 21 7.63 -23.24 0.93
N PHE A 22 8.29 -23.57 -0.15
CA PHE A 22 8.21 -24.90 -0.75
C PHE A 22 9.55 -25.63 -0.77
N ASN A 23 9.48 -26.97 -0.69
CA ASN A 23 10.58 -27.79 -1.17
C ASN A 23 10.64 -27.71 -2.71
N TRP A 24 11.75 -27.22 -3.25
CA TRP A 24 11.89 -26.98 -4.70
C TRP A 24 11.57 -28.19 -5.57
N LYS A 25 12.02 -29.39 -5.18
CA LYS A 25 11.75 -30.61 -5.97
C LYS A 25 10.25 -30.90 -6.08
N GLN A 26 9.50 -30.65 -5.02
CA GLN A 26 8.04 -30.85 -5.02
C GLN A 26 7.35 -29.75 -5.83
N LEU A 27 7.70 -28.51 -5.59
CA LEU A 27 7.13 -27.37 -6.31
C LEU A 27 7.36 -27.52 -7.83
N ARG A 28 8.61 -27.77 -8.25
CA ARG A 28 8.95 -27.95 -9.68
C ARG A 28 8.10 -29.04 -10.32
N LYS A 29 7.88 -30.18 -9.63
CA LYS A 29 7.04 -31.27 -10.15
C LYS A 29 5.60 -30.79 -10.39
N MET A 30 5.05 -30.05 -9.44
CA MET A 30 3.67 -29.52 -9.55
C MET A 30 3.56 -28.49 -10.65
N LEU A 31 4.49 -27.54 -10.73
CA LEU A 31 4.49 -26.49 -11.75
C LEU A 31 4.63 -27.04 -13.18
N VAL A 32 5.47 -28.07 -13.37
CA VAL A 32 5.61 -28.72 -14.69
C VAL A 32 4.32 -29.46 -15.07
N ALA A 33 3.70 -30.14 -14.13
CA ALA A 33 2.42 -30.83 -14.40
C ALA A 33 1.29 -29.83 -14.69
N ASP A 34 1.25 -28.71 -13.96
CA ASP A 34 0.27 -27.64 -14.13
C ASP A 34 0.45 -26.90 -15.47
N MET A 35 1.68 -26.69 -15.92
CA MET A 35 2.00 -26.04 -17.19
C MET A 35 1.35 -26.76 -18.39
N ASP A 36 1.25 -28.07 -18.32
CA ASP A 36 0.73 -28.90 -19.39
C ASP A 36 -0.78 -29.17 -19.27
N ASP A 37 -1.44 -28.68 -18.20
CA ASP A 37 -2.88 -28.83 -17.97
C ASP A 37 -3.68 -27.69 -18.61
N PRO A 38 -4.43 -27.95 -19.70
CA PRO A 38 -5.22 -26.91 -20.38
C PRO A 38 -6.42 -26.41 -19.55
N ASN A 39 -6.76 -27.06 -18.43
CA ASN A 39 -7.86 -26.66 -17.55
C ASN A 39 -7.37 -25.87 -16.33
N SER A 40 -6.05 -25.75 -16.15
CA SER A 40 -5.48 -24.98 -15.05
C SER A 40 -5.60 -23.48 -15.28
N ASN A 41 -5.78 -22.72 -14.19
CA ASN A 41 -5.68 -21.26 -14.19
C ASN A 41 -4.22 -20.81 -13.98
N HIS A 42 -3.30 -21.74 -13.76
CA HIS A 42 -1.91 -21.48 -13.38
C HIS A 42 -1.76 -20.62 -12.12
N ASP A 43 -2.61 -20.90 -11.13
CA ASP A 43 -2.73 -20.12 -9.88
C ASP A 43 -2.37 -20.99 -8.67
N PHE A 44 -1.61 -20.43 -7.72
CA PHE A 44 -1.21 -21.18 -6.53
C PHE A 44 -2.40 -21.58 -5.65
N GLY A 45 -3.38 -20.70 -5.48
CA GLY A 45 -4.55 -20.94 -4.64
C GLY A 45 -5.57 -21.86 -5.28
N LYS A 46 -5.79 -21.72 -6.59
CA LYS A 46 -6.80 -22.50 -7.32
C LYS A 46 -6.30 -23.87 -7.75
N ASP A 47 -5.02 -23.98 -8.12
CA ASP A 47 -4.52 -25.15 -8.80
C ASP A 47 -3.41 -25.85 -8.00
N ILE A 48 -2.30 -25.18 -7.68
CA ILE A 48 -1.10 -25.81 -7.11
C ILE A 48 -1.34 -26.33 -5.69
N ILE A 49 -1.86 -25.50 -4.79
CA ILE A 49 -2.07 -25.89 -3.39
C ILE A 49 -3.16 -26.97 -3.26
N PRO A 50 -4.33 -26.85 -3.93
CA PRO A 50 -5.32 -27.93 -3.97
C PRO A 50 -4.78 -29.23 -4.53
N ALA A 51 -4.00 -29.20 -5.63
CA ALA A 51 -3.36 -30.40 -6.19
C ALA A 51 -2.38 -31.05 -5.21
N MET A 52 -1.58 -30.24 -4.50
CA MET A 52 -0.70 -30.76 -3.44
C MET A 52 -1.45 -31.40 -2.29
N LEU A 53 -2.60 -30.84 -1.89
CA LEU A 53 -3.50 -31.44 -0.88
C LEU A 53 -4.10 -32.74 -1.36
N ALA A 54 -4.58 -32.81 -2.60
CA ALA A 54 -5.13 -34.02 -3.23
C ALA A 54 -4.09 -35.14 -3.31
N GLU A 55 -2.83 -34.80 -3.56
CA GLU A 55 -1.69 -35.76 -3.52
C GLU A 55 -1.22 -36.10 -2.09
N ASN A 56 -1.94 -35.67 -1.05
CA ASN A 56 -1.58 -35.88 0.37
C ASN A 56 -0.16 -35.40 0.71
N LYS A 57 0.29 -34.29 0.11
CA LYS A 57 1.55 -33.64 0.50
C LYS A 57 1.42 -33.06 1.90
N ARG A 58 2.55 -32.95 2.59
CA ARG A 58 2.61 -32.34 3.93
C ARG A 58 2.60 -30.83 3.82
N LEU A 59 1.42 -30.23 3.97
CA LEU A 59 1.21 -28.78 4.03
C LEU A 59 0.94 -28.35 5.47
N TYR A 60 1.55 -27.24 5.86
CA TYR A 60 1.41 -26.65 7.18
C TYR A 60 1.06 -25.18 7.03
N ALA A 61 0.17 -24.69 7.88
CA ALA A 61 -0.13 -23.28 8.01
C ALA A 61 0.62 -22.70 9.21
N TRP A 62 1.27 -21.58 9.01
CA TRP A 62 1.87 -20.79 10.06
C TRP A 62 0.96 -19.60 10.36
N LYS A 63 0.51 -19.47 11.61
CA LYS A 63 -0.26 -18.28 12.02
C LYS A 63 0.68 -17.12 12.27
N PHE A 64 0.70 -16.18 11.35
CA PHE A 64 1.44 -14.95 11.48
C PHE A 64 0.85 -14.09 12.61
N LYS A 65 1.72 -13.41 13.35
CA LYS A 65 1.37 -12.41 14.36
C LYS A 65 2.17 -11.17 14.05
N GLY A 66 1.51 -10.06 13.84
CA GLY A 66 2.11 -8.79 13.47
C GLY A 66 1.28 -8.06 12.44
N TYR A 67 1.73 -6.90 12.03
CA TYR A 67 1.06 -6.10 11.02
C TYR A 67 1.12 -6.79 9.65
N TRP A 68 -0.01 -6.97 9.05
CA TRP A 68 -0.17 -7.37 7.65
C TRP A 68 -1.44 -6.77 7.09
N LYS A 69 -1.38 -6.23 5.88
CA LYS A 69 -2.53 -5.66 5.18
C LYS A 69 -2.47 -6.00 3.70
N ASP A 70 -3.61 -6.41 3.14
CA ASP A 70 -3.78 -6.57 1.71
C ASP A 70 -4.17 -5.21 1.11
N VAL A 71 -3.37 -4.72 0.18
CA VAL A 71 -3.54 -3.39 -0.46
C VAL A 71 -4.11 -3.51 -1.87
N GLY A 72 -4.94 -4.50 -2.13
CA GLY A 72 -5.54 -4.78 -3.44
C GLY A 72 -6.64 -3.81 -3.88
N THR A 73 -7.06 -2.85 -3.05
CA THR A 73 -8.07 -1.83 -3.38
C THR A 73 -7.56 -0.43 -3.05
N VAL A 74 -8.20 0.60 -3.61
CA VAL A 74 -7.88 2.02 -3.31
C VAL A 74 -8.01 2.28 -1.82
N ASP A 75 -9.11 1.83 -1.20
CA ASP A 75 -9.36 2.01 0.23
C ASP A 75 -8.26 1.37 1.08
N SER A 76 -7.92 0.11 0.80
CA SER A 76 -6.89 -0.61 1.58
C SER A 76 -5.50 -0.01 1.40
N LEU A 77 -5.18 0.53 0.22
CA LEU A 77 -3.92 1.26 -0.01
C LEU A 77 -3.89 2.57 0.78
N TRP A 78 -4.99 3.33 0.76
CA TRP A 78 -5.11 4.55 1.55
C TRP A 78 -4.98 4.26 3.05
N GLU A 79 -5.76 3.31 3.56
CA GLU A 79 -5.72 2.89 4.96
C GLU A 79 -4.33 2.43 5.40
N ALA A 80 -3.61 1.64 4.57
CA ALA A 80 -2.27 1.18 4.89
C ALA A 80 -1.28 2.34 5.06
N ASN A 81 -1.44 3.42 4.30
CA ASN A 81 -0.66 4.63 4.45
C ASN A 81 -1.07 5.42 5.71
N MET A 82 -2.37 5.52 6.00
CA MET A 82 -2.88 6.19 7.22
C MET A 82 -2.48 5.43 8.49
N ASP A 83 -2.40 4.10 8.44
CA ASP A 83 -1.92 3.28 9.56
C ASP A 83 -0.52 3.70 10.02
N LEU A 84 0.35 4.15 9.10
CA LEU A 84 1.68 4.67 9.44
C LEU A 84 1.64 5.91 10.35
N LEU A 85 0.59 6.72 10.24
CA LEU A 85 0.40 7.95 11.01
C LEU A 85 -0.23 7.69 12.39
N SER A 86 -0.74 6.47 12.59
CA SER A 86 -1.37 6.10 13.86
C SER A 86 -0.33 5.94 14.97
N LYS A 87 -0.62 6.49 16.15
CA LYS A 87 0.21 6.34 17.36
C LYS A 87 0.31 4.89 17.86
N ASN A 88 -0.65 4.05 17.48
CA ASN A 88 -0.72 2.64 17.89
C ASN A 88 -0.32 1.69 16.73
N ASN A 89 0.41 2.17 15.76
CA ASN A 89 0.86 1.36 14.64
C ASN A 89 1.80 0.24 15.11
N GLU A 90 1.48 -1.00 14.73
CA GLU A 90 2.32 -2.16 15.01
C GLU A 90 3.49 -2.28 14.02
N LEU A 91 3.47 -1.53 12.91
CA LEU A 91 4.52 -1.50 11.91
C LEU A 91 5.58 -0.46 12.28
N ASP A 92 6.76 -0.92 12.68
CA ASP A 92 7.92 -0.06 12.88
C ASP A 92 8.81 -0.03 11.62
N LEU A 93 8.73 1.05 10.86
CA LEU A 93 9.57 1.26 9.68
C LEU A 93 11.04 1.58 10.03
N ASN A 94 11.32 1.89 11.31
CA ASN A 94 12.64 2.28 11.77
C ASN A 94 13.36 1.18 12.56
N ASP A 95 12.83 -0.07 12.58
CA ASP A 95 13.47 -1.18 13.28
C ASP A 95 14.89 -1.42 12.75
N PRO A 96 15.94 -1.15 13.56
CA PRO A 96 17.33 -1.32 13.14
C PRO A 96 17.71 -2.79 12.92
N ASN A 97 16.95 -3.74 13.48
CA ASN A 97 17.19 -5.17 13.34
C ASN A 97 16.53 -5.74 12.09
N TRP A 98 15.54 -5.04 11.51
CA TRP A 98 14.86 -5.43 10.31
C TRP A 98 14.79 -4.27 9.31
N LYS A 99 15.93 -3.88 8.81
CA LYS A 99 16.03 -2.78 7.87
C LYS A 99 15.39 -3.12 6.53
N ILE A 100 14.46 -2.28 6.10
CA ILE A 100 13.87 -2.35 4.75
C ILE A 100 14.83 -1.71 3.77
N TYR A 101 15.27 -2.48 2.76
CA TYR A 101 16.13 -1.99 1.69
C TYR A 101 15.28 -1.63 0.49
N THR A 102 15.51 -0.43 -0.04
CA THR A 102 14.85 0.09 -1.24
C THR A 102 15.85 0.89 -2.06
N GLU A 103 15.50 1.23 -3.30
CA GLU A 103 16.28 2.22 -4.06
C GLU A 103 16.24 3.57 -3.35
N ASP A 104 17.41 4.14 -3.16
CA ASP A 104 17.55 5.49 -2.64
C ASP A 104 17.57 6.47 -3.82
N VAL A 105 16.49 7.21 -3.98
CA VAL A 105 16.43 8.30 -4.94
C VAL A 105 17.25 9.45 -4.38
N ALA A 106 18.45 9.67 -4.93
CA ALA A 106 19.34 10.72 -4.49
C ALA A 106 18.70 12.10 -4.75
N THR A 107 18.08 12.67 -3.73
CA THR A 107 17.47 14.00 -3.78
C THR A 107 17.83 14.80 -2.50
N VAL A 108 17.49 16.08 -2.51
CA VAL A 108 17.72 16.96 -1.37
C VAL A 108 16.77 16.65 -0.21
N PRO A 109 17.08 17.03 1.03
CA PRO A 109 16.11 16.98 2.12
C PRO A 109 14.83 17.76 1.76
N HIS A 110 13.70 17.37 2.38
CA HIS A 110 12.48 18.15 2.25
C HIS A 110 12.67 19.56 2.85
N TYR A 111 11.95 20.54 2.30
CA TYR A 111 11.97 21.93 2.75
C TYR A 111 10.55 22.39 3.10
N ILE A 112 10.36 22.89 4.32
CA ILE A 112 9.12 23.52 4.77
C ILE A 112 9.34 25.03 4.70
N GLY A 113 8.59 25.68 3.82
CA GLY A 113 8.67 27.13 3.58
C GLY A 113 8.03 27.96 4.72
N PRO A 114 8.13 29.29 4.62
CA PRO A 114 7.67 30.17 5.69
C PRO A 114 6.14 30.16 5.90
N ASN A 115 5.36 29.73 4.91
CA ASN A 115 3.89 29.57 5.03
C ASN A 115 3.51 28.13 5.32
N GLY A 116 4.45 27.18 5.25
CA GLY A 116 4.23 25.76 5.45
C GLY A 116 3.82 25.45 6.88
N LYS A 117 2.76 24.64 7.02
CA LYS A 117 2.30 24.08 8.31
C LYS A 117 2.12 22.58 8.14
N VAL A 118 2.65 21.83 9.08
CA VAL A 118 2.58 20.35 9.04
C VAL A 118 2.10 19.85 10.39
N ASP A 119 1.07 19.00 10.35
CA ASP A 119 0.57 18.27 11.50
C ASP A 119 0.35 16.81 11.12
N ASN A 120 0.94 15.87 11.90
CA ASN A 120 0.84 14.43 11.74
C ASN A 120 1.06 13.95 10.28
N ALA A 121 2.27 14.10 9.75
CA ALA A 121 2.57 13.70 8.38
C ALA A 121 3.90 12.98 8.22
N TYR A 122 3.95 12.02 7.30
CA TYR A 122 5.20 11.54 6.72
C TYR A 122 5.50 12.35 5.46
N ILE A 123 6.66 12.99 5.44
CA ILE A 123 7.13 13.78 4.30
C ILE A 123 8.49 13.24 3.87
N ASN A 124 8.54 12.72 2.65
CA ASN A 124 9.77 12.15 2.12
C ASN A 124 10.72 13.23 1.60
N GLN A 125 11.94 12.82 1.23
CA GLN A 125 12.96 13.70 0.70
C GLN A 125 12.53 14.38 -0.61
N GLY A 126 13.11 15.55 -0.91
CA GLY A 126 12.82 16.35 -2.10
C GLY A 126 11.52 17.15 -2.06
N CYS A 127 10.68 16.97 -1.04
CA CYS A 127 9.42 17.71 -0.96
C CYS A 127 9.65 19.20 -0.65
N VAL A 128 8.82 20.08 -1.24
CA VAL A 128 8.76 21.53 -0.96
C VAL A 128 7.35 21.89 -0.49
N ILE A 129 7.21 22.31 0.76
CA ILE A 129 5.92 22.55 1.38
C ILE A 129 5.78 24.02 1.79
N ASP A 130 4.94 24.77 1.09
CA ASP A 130 4.57 26.15 1.44
C ASP A 130 3.07 26.31 1.78
N GLY A 131 2.33 25.18 1.82
CA GLY A 131 0.93 25.07 2.21
C GLY A 131 0.72 24.36 3.56
N GLU A 132 -0.49 23.91 3.82
CA GLU A 132 -0.88 23.21 5.04
C GLU A 132 -1.02 21.71 4.76
N ILE A 133 -0.36 20.87 5.56
CA ILE A 133 -0.44 19.40 5.51
C ILE A 133 -0.97 18.90 6.83
N ASN A 134 -2.00 18.08 6.79
CA ASN A 134 -2.58 17.46 7.97
C ASN A 134 -2.88 15.98 7.70
N ASN A 135 -2.47 15.10 8.61
CA ASN A 135 -2.74 13.67 8.59
C ASN A 135 -2.53 13.02 7.20
N SER A 136 -1.36 13.24 6.59
CA SER A 136 -1.11 12.88 5.19
C SER A 136 0.28 12.27 4.98
N VAL A 137 0.42 11.50 3.90
CA VAL A 137 1.68 10.89 3.50
C VAL A 137 2.11 11.45 2.15
N LEU A 138 3.28 12.09 2.11
CA LEU A 138 3.86 12.68 0.92
C LEU A 138 5.10 11.89 0.52
N PHE A 139 5.08 11.36 -0.69
CA PHE A 139 6.21 10.66 -1.28
C PHE A 139 7.27 11.64 -1.79
N THR A 140 8.28 11.13 -2.46
CA THR A 140 9.44 11.91 -2.92
C THR A 140 9.04 13.02 -3.90
N ASN A 141 9.68 14.19 -3.79
CA ASN A 141 9.56 15.35 -4.69
C ASN A 141 8.14 15.94 -4.80
N VAL A 142 7.30 15.80 -3.80
CA VAL A 142 5.98 16.44 -3.80
C VAL A 142 6.14 17.94 -3.53
N GLU A 143 5.47 18.75 -4.36
CA GLU A 143 5.41 20.21 -4.18
C GLU A 143 4.01 20.65 -3.74
N VAL A 144 3.91 21.37 -2.64
CA VAL A 144 2.65 21.95 -2.14
C VAL A 144 2.79 23.46 -2.06
N SER A 145 2.09 24.15 -2.95
CA SER A 145 2.14 25.60 -3.09
C SER A 145 1.46 26.31 -1.95
N LYS A 146 1.71 27.63 -1.86
CA LYS A 146 1.13 28.53 -0.85
C LYS A 146 -0.38 28.44 -0.80
N ASN A 147 -0.93 28.52 0.41
CA ASN A 147 -2.39 28.45 0.69
C ASN A 147 -3.06 27.12 0.29
N ALA A 148 -2.34 26.17 -0.30
CA ALA A 148 -2.90 24.85 -0.56
C ALA A 148 -3.08 24.07 0.75
N LYS A 149 -4.05 23.14 0.78
CA LYS A 149 -4.35 22.30 1.94
C LYS A 149 -4.44 20.84 1.51
N VAL A 150 -3.72 19.98 2.21
CA VAL A 150 -3.74 18.53 2.00
C VAL A 150 -4.13 17.87 3.32
N ASN A 151 -5.26 17.16 3.32
CA ASN A 151 -5.81 16.52 4.50
C ASN A 151 -6.12 15.05 4.21
N ASP A 152 -5.80 14.16 5.15
CA ASP A 152 -6.14 12.73 5.11
C ASP A 152 -5.81 12.07 3.77
N SER A 153 -4.66 12.42 3.16
CA SER A 153 -4.39 12.08 1.76
C SER A 153 -2.99 11.48 1.57
N VAL A 154 -2.84 10.76 0.46
CA VAL A 154 -1.58 10.15 0.03
C VAL A 154 -1.19 10.75 -1.32
N LEU A 155 -0.06 11.44 -1.37
CA LEU A 155 0.48 12.01 -2.59
C LEU A 155 1.69 11.21 -3.04
N LEU A 156 1.60 10.55 -4.21
CA LEU A 156 2.67 9.75 -4.78
C LEU A 156 3.79 10.63 -5.34
N PRO A 157 4.94 10.08 -5.76
CA PRO A 157 6.08 10.88 -6.17
C PRO A 157 5.78 11.92 -7.26
N ASP A 158 6.47 13.04 -7.21
CA ASP A 158 6.44 14.09 -8.24
C ASP A 158 5.07 14.77 -8.42
N VAL A 159 4.19 14.70 -7.41
CA VAL A 159 2.90 15.41 -7.42
C VAL A 159 3.12 16.89 -7.16
N GLU A 160 2.47 17.75 -7.95
CA GLU A 160 2.46 19.20 -7.79
C GLU A 160 1.05 19.68 -7.36
N VAL A 161 0.95 20.36 -6.23
CA VAL A 161 -0.32 20.93 -5.74
C VAL A 161 -0.29 22.44 -5.91
N GLY A 162 -1.17 22.97 -6.76
CA GLY A 162 -1.27 24.38 -7.10
C GLY A 162 -1.74 25.27 -5.95
N GLU A 163 -1.47 26.56 -6.06
CA GLU A 163 -1.80 27.55 -5.03
C GLU A 163 -3.28 27.56 -4.66
N GLY A 164 -3.57 27.46 -3.37
CA GLY A 164 -4.94 27.48 -2.84
C GLY A 164 -5.78 26.24 -3.14
N ALA A 165 -5.20 25.21 -3.73
CA ALA A 165 -5.90 23.94 -3.94
C ALA A 165 -6.19 23.24 -2.61
N VAL A 166 -7.29 22.48 -2.57
CA VAL A 166 -7.70 21.71 -1.38
C VAL A 166 -7.85 20.24 -1.77
N ILE A 167 -7.12 19.38 -1.08
CA ILE A 167 -7.19 17.93 -1.26
C ILE A 167 -7.66 17.31 0.05
N HIS A 168 -8.66 16.43 -0.04
CA HIS A 168 -9.20 15.72 1.11
C HIS A 168 -9.51 14.27 0.78
N ARG A 169 -9.07 13.32 1.63
CA ARG A 169 -9.29 11.87 1.48
C ARG A 169 -9.04 11.35 0.08
N ALA A 170 -7.84 11.62 -0.44
CA ALA A 170 -7.48 11.24 -1.80
C ALA A 170 -6.16 10.49 -1.87
N ILE A 171 -6.01 9.69 -2.93
CA ILE A 171 -4.72 9.22 -3.42
C ILE A 171 -4.46 9.94 -4.74
N VAL A 172 -3.38 10.71 -4.79
CA VAL A 172 -2.95 11.40 -6.01
C VAL A 172 -1.78 10.63 -6.60
N MET A 173 -1.96 10.17 -7.84
CA MET A 173 -0.99 9.33 -8.54
C MET A 173 0.25 10.12 -8.95
N GLN A 174 1.33 9.38 -9.22
CA GLN A 174 2.64 9.95 -9.55
C GLN A 174 2.57 10.94 -10.70
N GLY A 175 3.24 12.10 -10.53
CA GLY A 175 3.41 13.14 -11.56
C GLY A 175 2.14 13.95 -11.88
N VAL A 176 1.06 13.72 -11.13
CA VAL A 176 -0.19 14.48 -11.31
C VAL A 176 0.00 15.92 -10.84
N LYS A 177 -0.57 16.87 -11.60
CA LYS A 177 -0.61 18.28 -11.26
C LYS A 177 -2.03 18.68 -10.91
N ILE A 178 -2.22 19.16 -9.71
CA ILE A 178 -3.50 19.72 -9.24
C ILE A 178 -3.48 21.23 -9.49
N ASP A 179 -4.44 21.71 -10.25
CA ASP A 179 -4.53 23.12 -10.61
C ASP A 179 -4.75 24.04 -9.41
N ALA A 180 -4.32 25.28 -9.54
CA ALA A 180 -4.53 26.30 -8.51
C ALA A 180 -6.02 26.47 -8.20
N GLY A 181 -6.37 26.46 -6.91
CA GLY A 181 -7.74 26.59 -6.42
C GLY A 181 -8.65 25.38 -6.67
N ALA A 182 -8.13 24.28 -7.23
CA ALA A 182 -8.91 23.06 -7.40
C ALA A 182 -9.32 22.45 -6.05
N VAL A 183 -10.45 21.76 -6.03
CA VAL A 183 -10.93 21.00 -4.89
C VAL A 183 -11.04 19.53 -5.29
N VAL A 184 -10.34 18.68 -4.55
CA VAL A 184 -10.27 17.23 -4.75
C VAL A 184 -10.76 16.56 -3.48
N GLY A 185 -11.70 15.66 -3.62
CA GLY A 185 -12.34 14.96 -2.50
C GLY A 185 -13.38 15.82 -1.78
N ASP A 186 -14.30 15.13 -1.09
CA ASP A 186 -15.34 15.76 -0.28
C ASP A 186 -15.07 15.50 1.20
N PRO A 187 -14.87 16.55 2.04
CA PRO A 187 -14.66 16.38 3.48
C PRO A 187 -15.84 15.73 4.22
N ASN A 188 -17.02 15.65 3.59
CA ASN A 188 -18.20 15.00 4.17
C ASN A 188 -18.41 13.56 3.64
N SER A 189 -17.59 13.12 2.70
CA SER A 189 -17.65 11.75 2.16
C SER A 189 -16.66 10.83 2.85
N GLU A 190 -17.03 9.56 3.00
CA GLU A 190 -16.11 8.50 3.41
C GLU A 190 -15.36 7.88 2.20
N GLU A 191 -15.77 8.19 0.98
CA GLU A 191 -15.12 7.72 -0.23
C GLU A 191 -13.72 8.32 -0.41
N ILE A 192 -12.82 7.52 -0.95
CA ILE A 192 -11.45 7.92 -1.24
C ILE A 192 -11.35 8.23 -2.73
N GLU A 193 -10.97 9.45 -3.05
CA GLU A 193 -10.82 9.87 -4.44
C GLU A 193 -9.45 9.45 -4.98
N LEU A 194 -9.44 8.82 -6.16
CA LEU A 194 -8.22 8.46 -6.88
C LEU A 194 -8.03 9.39 -8.08
N ILE A 195 -6.95 10.16 -8.06
CA ILE A 195 -6.60 11.11 -9.12
C ILE A 195 -5.39 10.60 -9.91
N SER A 196 -5.58 10.46 -11.22
CA SER A 196 -4.59 9.92 -12.15
C SER A 196 -4.40 10.76 -13.40
#